data_259491a8a812c8c3de6ed37c498429ae
#
_entry.id   259491a8a812c8c3de6ed37c498429ae
#
_cell.length_a   1.000
_cell.length_b   1.000
_cell.length_c   1.000
_cell.angle_alpha   90.00
_cell.angle_beta   90.00
_cell.angle_gamma   90.00
#
_symmetry.space_group_name_H-M   'P 1'
#
loop_
_entity.id
_entity.type
_entity.pdbx_description
1 polymer ?
#
loop_
_entity_poly.entity_id
_entity_poly.type
_entity_poly.pdbx_seq_one_letter_code
_entity_poly.pdbx_strand_id
1 'polypeptide(L)'
;KPLCLEQQQASELVNLADSTGRILMVGHLLQYHPCVNQLQELIRAGDLGKIFYITSNRLNLGKIRREENALWSFAPHDISVILSLMGNELPIEVHCTGGAYIQDGIADTTLTTMLFANGVRAHMHVSWLHPFKEQKLTVVGSDGMLVFDDTLPLPDKLVIYRRNIAWLN
;
A
#
# COMPACT_ATOMS: atom_id res chain seq x y z
N LYS A 1 -2.56 7.70 11.72
CA LYS A 1 -1.74 7.86 10.50
C LYS A 1 -2.60 8.47 9.41
N PRO A 2 -2.09 9.36 8.61
CA PRO A 2 -0.71 9.85 8.51
C PRO A 2 -0.25 10.68 9.73
N LEU A 3 0.94 11.34 9.60
CA LEU A 3 1.49 12.23 10.63
C LEU A 3 0.58 13.45 10.88
N CYS A 4 0.16 14.08 9.78
CA CYS A 4 -0.73 15.24 9.75
C CYS A 4 -1.69 15.10 8.56
N LEU A 5 -2.75 15.92 8.53
CA LEU A 5 -3.66 16.00 7.39
C LEU A 5 -3.12 16.96 6.30
N GLU A 6 -2.32 17.94 6.71
CA GLU A 6 -1.75 18.96 5.82
C GLU A 6 -0.24 18.75 5.66
N GLN A 7 0.25 18.81 4.43
CA GLN A 7 1.66 18.63 4.11
C GLN A 7 2.55 19.66 4.82
N GLN A 8 2.10 20.91 4.92
CA GLN A 8 2.85 21.98 5.58
C GLN A 8 3.10 21.66 7.05
N GLN A 9 2.08 21.20 7.79
CA GLN A 9 2.21 20.81 9.20
C GLN A 9 3.20 19.66 9.37
N ALA A 10 3.18 18.68 8.46
CA ALA A 10 4.14 17.58 8.48
C ALA A 10 5.57 18.07 8.29
N SER A 11 5.80 19.01 7.35
CA SER A 11 7.10 19.63 7.10
C SER A 11 7.60 20.44 8.31
N GLU A 12 6.72 21.19 8.96
CA GLU A 12 7.05 21.95 10.17
C GLU A 12 7.48 21.02 11.31
N LEU A 13 6.79 19.88 11.52
CA LEU A 13 7.15 18.91 12.53
C LEU A 13 8.49 18.22 12.23
N VAL A 14 8.76 17.88 10.96
CA VAL A 14 10.05 17.32 10.55
C VAL A 14 11.17 18.30 10.85
N ASN A 15 11.04 19.56 10.40
CA ASN A 15 12.03 20.61 10.64
C ASN A 15 12.26 20.88 12.14
N LEU A 16 11.19 20.83 12.94
CA LEU A 16 11.30 20.98 14.40
C LEU A 16 12.06 19.80 15.02
N ALA A 17 11.75 18.57 14.61
CA ALA A 17 12.46 17.39 15.10
C ALA A 17 13.95 17.46 14.78
N ASP A 18 14.29 17.80 13.53
CA ASP A 18 15.67 17.93 13.06
C ASP A 18 16.42 19.04 13.83
N SER A 19 15.82 20.21 13.99
CA SER A 19 16.44 21.35 14.67
C SER A 19 16.64 21.12 16.18
N THR A 20 15.81 20.28 16.79
CA THR A 20 15.89 19.96 18.22
C THR A 20 16.60 18.63 18.52
N GLY A 21 17.03 17.89 17.48
CA GLY A 21 17.64 16.57 17.62
C GLY A 21 16.69 15.52 18.20
N ARG A 22 15.37 15.70 18.03
CA ARG A 22 14.35 14.77 18.55
C ARG A 22 13.95 13.75 17.50
N ILE A 23 13.60 12.55 17.96
CA ILE A 23 13.10 11.48 17.09
C ILE A 23 11.62 11.72 16.80
N LEU A 24 11.29 11.85 15.50
CA LEU A 24 9.93 11.87 15.00
C LEU A 24 9.67 10.58 14.23
N MET A 25 8.63 9.84 14.61
CA MET A 25 8.31 8.55 13.99
C MET A 25 6.81 8.43 13.72
N VAL A 26 6.47 8.00 12.52
CA VAL A 26 5.09 7.58 12.17
C VAL A 26 5.00 6.07 12.27
N GLY A 27 4.04 5.57 13.05
CA GLY A 27 3.87 4.13 13.30
C GLY A 27 3.31 3.35 12.10
N HIS A 28 4.04 3.26 11.01
CA HIS A 28 3.74 2.41 9.85
C HIS A 28 4.15 0.97 10.14
N LEU A 29 3.32 0.25 10.91
CA LEU A 29 3.65 -1.08 11.48
C LEU A 29 4.02 -2.12 10.42
N LEU A 30 3.41 -2.07 9.23
CA LEU A 30 3.71 -3.01 8.15
C LEU A 30 5.16 -2.90 7.64
N GLN A 31 5.82 -1.76 7.79
CA GLN A 31 7.24 -1.59 7.44
C GLN A 31 8.17 -2.49 8.28
N TYR A 32 7.71 -2.93 9.45
CA TYR A 32 8.45 -3.80 10.36
C TYR A 32 7.96 -5.26 10.31
N HIS A 33 6.98 -5.56 9.43
CA HIS A 33 6.45 -6.91 9.30
C HIS A 33 7.47 -7.83 8.60
N PRO A 34 7.84 -9.01 9.16
CA PRO A 34 8.87 -9.89 8.57
C PRO A 34 8.62 -10.23 7.11
N CYS A 35 7.38 -10.55 6.73
CA CYS A 35 7.04 -10.87 5.34
C CYS A 35 7.16 -9.66 4.41
N VAL A 36 6.91 -8.44 4.88
CA VAL A 36 7.10 -7.22 4.09
C VAL A 36 8.59 -6.97 3.88
N ASN A 37 9.43 -7.17 4.89
CA ASN A 37 10.87 -7.08 4.75
C ASN A 37 11.39 -8.12 3.75
N GLN A 38 10.94 -9.37 3.86
CA GLN A 38 11.31 -10.44 2.92
C GLN A 38 10.84 -10.12 1.48
N LEU A 39 9.64 -9.57 1.32
CA LEU A 39 9.13 -9.13 0.01
C LEU A 39 10.02 -8.04 -0.59
N GLN A 40 10.45 -7.07 0.20
CA GLN A 40 11.40 -6.02 -0.23
C GLN A 40 12.75 -6.62 -0.65
N GLU A 41 13.27 -7.59 0.11
CA GLU A 41 14.54 -8.28 -0.20
C GLU A 41 14.45 -9.04 -1.53
N LEU A 42 13.37 -9.80 -1.75
CA LEU A 42 13.16 -10.55 -2.99
C LEU A 42 13.06 -9.62 -4.22
N ILE A 43 12.39 -8.48 -4.08
CA ILE A 43 12.33 -7.48 -5.16
C ILE A 43 13.71 -6.88 -5.43
N ARG A 44 14.47 -6.51 -4.40
CA ARG A 44 15.83 -5.97 -4.57
C ARG A 44 16.80 -6.98 -5.15
N ALA A 45 16.64 -8.26 -4.83
CA ALA A 45 17.41 -9.36 -5.41
C ALA A 45 17.08 -9.63 -6.89
N GLY A 46 16.00 -9.05 -7.41
CA GLY A 46 15.57 -9.24 -8.78
C GLY A 46 14.77 -10.54 -9.03
N ASP A 47 14.30 -11.21 -7.96
CA ASP A 47 13.58 -12.46 -8.05
C ASP A 47 12.30 -12.43 -8.89
N LEU A 48 11.73 -11.26 -9.10
CA LEU A 48 10.54 -11.03 -9.94
C LEU A 48 10.88 -10.47 -11.34
N GLY A 49 12.17 -10.22 -11.62
CA GLY A 49 12.57 -9.51 -12.83
C GLY A 49 12.04 -8.06 -12.84
N LYS A 50 11.62 -7.58 -14.01
CA LYS A 50 11.02 -6.25 -14.14
C LYS A 50 9.64 -6.24 -13.52
N ILE A 51 9.42 -5.36 -12.53
CA ILE A 51 8.08 -5.17 -11.95
C ILE A 51 7.16 -4.52 -12.97
N PHE A 52 5.96 -5.07 -13.13
CA PHE A 52 4.92 -4.58 -14.02
C PHE A 52 3.90 -3.74 -13.27
N TYR A 53 3.31 -4.33 -12.22
CA TYR A 53 2.32 -3.62 -11.40
C TYR A 53 2.22 -4.20 -9.98
N ILE A 54 1.59 -3.43 -9.11
CA ILE A 54 1.27 -3.80 -7.73
C ILE A 54 -0.25 -3.66 -7.55
N THR A 55 -0.88 -4.60 -6.86
CA THR A 55 -2.27 -4.46 -6.40
C THR A 55 -2.33 -4.60 -4.88
N SER A 56 -3.19 -3.82 -4.23
CA SER A 56 -3.44 -3.90 -2.80
C SER A 56 -4.93 -3.82 -2.52
N ASN A 57 -5.42 -4.77 -1.73
CA ASN A 57 -6.78 -4.79 -1.21
C ASN A 57 -6.74 -4.73 0.31
N ARG A 58 -7.43 -3.74 0.88
CA ARG A 58 -7.66 -3.63 2.32
C ARG A 58 -9.14 -3.43 2.58
N LEU A 59 -9.81 -4.54 2.72
CA LEU A 59 -11.26 -4.66 2.74
C LEU A 59 -11.69 -5.30 4.06
N ASN A 60 -12.66 -4.68 4.73
CA ASN A 60 -13.18 -5.22 5.98
C ASN A 60 -14.48 -4.49 6.36
N LEU A 61 -15.50 -5.23 6.79
CA LEU A 61 -16.64 -4.64 7.46
C LEU A 61 -16.21 -4.23 8.88
N GLY A 62 -15.70 -3.00 9.00
CA GLY A 62 -15.18 -2.44 10.23
C GLY A 62 -16.10 -1.38 10.85
N LYS A 63 -15.53 -0.54 11.71
CA LYS A 63 -16.22 0.65 12.21
C LYS A 63 -16.32 1.68 11.09
N ILE A 64 -17.53 2.02 10.69
CA ILE A 64 -17.80 3.17 9.83
C ILE A 64 -17.53 4.42 10.66
N ARG A 65 -16.65 5.28 10.16
CA ARG A 65 -16.23 6.50 10.86
C ARG A 65 -16.96 7.71 10.32
N ARG A 66 -17.06 8.74 11.15
CA ARG A 66 -17.71 10.00 10.79
C ARG A 66 -16.73 11.14 10.54
N GLU A 67 -15.50 10.98 11.02
CA GLU A 67 -14.46 12.01 11.00
C GLU A 67 -13.47 11.82 9.84
N GLU A 68 -13.42 10.64 9.24
CA GLU A 68 -12.52 10.29 8.15
C GLU A 68 -13.19 9.30 7.19
N ASN A 69 -12.73 9.23 5.96
CA ASN A 69 -13.20 8.27 4.95
C ASN A 69 -12.35 6.98 4.95
N ALA A 70 -12.75 5.98 4.15
CA ALA A 70 -12.07 4.69 4.06
C ALA A 70 -10.61 4.84 3.59
N LEU A 71 -10.32 5.81 2.72
CA LEU A 71 -8.96 6.06 2.23
C LEU A 71 -8.03 6.46 3.38
N TRP A 72 -8.40 7.48 4.15
CA TRP A 72 -7.60 7.94 5.29
C TRP A 72 -7.45 6.88 6.38
N SER A 73 -8.49 6.07 6.58
CA SER A 73 -8.49 5.03 7.59
C SER A 73 -7.57 3.86 7.25
N PHE A 74 -7.60 3.38 6.01
CA PHE A 74 -6.98 2.12 5.61
C PHE A 74 -5.73 2.30 4.74
N ALA A 75 -5.77 3.20 3.77
CA ALA A 75 -4.74 3.32 2.75
C ALA A 75 -3.32 3.68 3.25
N PRO A 76 -3.11 4.45 4.34
CA PRO A 76 -1.75 4.77 4.78
C PRO A 76 -0.85 3.57 5.05
N HIS A 77 -1.44 2.42 5.43
CA HIS A 77 -0.71 1.17 5.61
C HIS A 77 -0.12 0.67 4.29
N ASP A 78 -0.97 0.60 3.27
CA ASP A 78 -0.61 0.03 1.96
C ASP A 78 0.22 1.02 1.14
N ILE A 79 -0.09 2.31 1.21
CA ILE A 79 0.71 3.38 0.58
C ILE A 79 2.15 3.30 1.09
N SER A 80 2.35 3.17 2.40
CA SER A 80 3.70 3.11 2.96
C SER A 80 4.49 1.91 2.42
N VAL A 81 3.86 0.74 2.29
CA VAL A 81 4.49 -0.45 1.72
C VAL A 81 4.78 -0.24 0.23
N ILE A 82 3.79 0.19 -0.56
CA ILE A 82 3.96 0.44 -2.00
C ILE A 82 5.13 1.40 -2.25
N LEU A 83 5.18 2.53 -1.55
CA LEU A 83 6.29 3.49 -1.70
C LEU A 83 7.64 2.85 -1.36
N SER A 84 7.72 2.06 -0.29
CA SER A 84 8.98 1.39 0.07
C SER A 84 9.44 0.36 -0.97
N LEU A 85 8.51 -0.34 -1.63
CA LEU A 85 8.80 -1.26 -2.73
C LEU A 85 9.28 -0.51 -3.98
N MET A 86 8.88 0.73 -4.15
CA MET A 86 9.30 1.62 -5.23
C MET A 86 10.53 2.46 -4.88
N GLY A 87 11.29 2.09 -3.84
CA GLY A 87 12.49 2.81 -3.43
C GLY A 87 12.22 4.17 -2.79
N ASN A 88 11.03 4.39 -2.26
CA ASN A 88 10.50 5.64 -1.72
C ASN A 88 10.33 6.76 -2.76
N GLU A 89 10.32 6.41 -4.05
CA GLU A 89 9.94 7.35 -5.10
C GLU A 89 8.45 7.66 -5.03
N LEU A 90 8.10 8.92 -5.28
CA LEU A 90 6.70 9.33 -5.33
C LEU A 90 6.11 9.01 -6.71
N PRO A 91 4.80 8.67 -6.77
CA PRO A 91 4.13 8.51 -8.05
C PRO A 91 4.06 9.85 -8.79
N ILE A 92 4.21 9.81 -10.12
CA ILE A 92 4.08 10.99 -11.00
C ILE A 92 2.62 11.33 -11.29
N GLU A 93 1.71 10.39 -11.06
CA GLU A 93 0.28 10.56 -11.30
C GLU A 93 -0.51 9.72 -10.31
N VAL A 94 -1.58 10.28 -9.75
CA VAL A 94 -2.49 9.61 -8.84
C VAL A 94 -3.94 9.92 -9.24
N HIS A 95 -4.73 8.85 -9.42
CA HIS A 95 -6.18 8.94 -9.60
C HIS A 95 -6.89 8.19 -8.50
N CYS A 96 -7.93 8.78 -7.95
CA CYS A 96 -8.76 8.14 -6.94
C CYS A 96 -10.23 8.38 -7.24
N THR A 97 -11.02 7.30 -7.22
CA THR A 97 -12.47 7.34 -7.27
C THR A 97 -13.05 6.68 -6.03
N GLY A 98 -14.21 7.09 -5.58
CA GLY A 98 -14.83 6.52 -4.40
C GLY A 98 -16.34 6.69 -4.38
N GLY A 99 -17.00 5.96 -3.48
CA GLY A 99 -18.43 6.02 -3.23
C GLY A 99 -18.74 6.21 -1.75
N ALA A 100 -19.72 7.05 -1.48
CA ALA A 100 -20.27 7.31 -0.15
C ALA A 100 -21.70 6.75 -0.11
N TYR A 101 -21.86 5.55 0.45
CA TYR A 101 -23.15 4.82 0.42
C TYR A 101 -23.87 4.83 1.77
N ILE A 102 -23.12 5.03 2.87
CA ILE A 102 -23.69 5.01 4.24
C ILE A 102 -23.89 6.42 4.74
N GLN A 103 -22.95 7.33 4.48
CA GLN A 103 -23.03 8.71 4.93
C GLN A 103 -22.56 9.64 3.81
N ASP A 104 -23.38 10.64 3.47
CA ASP A 104 -23.05 11.62 2.45
C ASP A 104 -21.70 12.31 2.69
N GLY A 105 -20.89 12.43 1.65
CA GLY A 105 -19.61 13.11 1.68
C GLY A 105 -18.45 12.32 2.31
N ILE A 106 -18.70 11.14 2.89
CA ILE A 106 -17.65 10.28 3.46
C ILE A 106 -17.57 8.97 2.68
N ALA A 107 -16.54 8.84 1.84
CA ALA A 107 -16.37 7.66 1.02
C ALA A 107 -16.13 6.39 1.86
N ASP A 108 -17.00 5.40 1.70
CA ASP A 108 -16.92 4.08 2.34
C ASP A 108 -15.99 3.14 1.59
N THR A 109 -15.77 3.41 0.32
CA THR A 109 -14.88 2.64 -0.56
C THR A 109 -14.17 3.57 -1.52
N THR A 110 -12.90 3.24 -1.83
CA THR A 110 -12.12 3.97 -2.85
C THR A 110 -11.26 3.02 -3.66
N LEU A 111 -11.10 3.37 -4.95
CA LEU A 111 -10.14 2.77 -5.86
C LEU A 111 -9.11 3.82 -6.23
N THR A 112 -7.85 3.55 -5.93
CA THR A 112 -6.72 4.46 -6.21
C THR A 112 -5.77 3.82 -7.19
N THR A 113 -5.36 4.57 -8.20
CA THR A 113 -4.29 4.18 -9.14
C THR A 113 -3.14 5.16 -9.02
N MET A 114 -1.92 4.65 -8.94
CA MET A 114 -0.68 5.42 -8.92
C MET A 114 0.17 5.00 -10.12
N LEU A 115 0.78 5.96 -10.80
CA LEU A 115 1.76 5.74 -11.87
C LEU A 115 3.12 6.22 -11.40
N PHE A 116 4.14 5.38 -11.50
CA PHE A 116 5.52 5.72 -11.17
C PHE A 116 6.33 6.04 -12.44
N ALA A 117 7.41 6.80 -12.29
CA ALA A 117 8.24 7.27 -13.42
C ALA A 117 8.84 6.11 -14.24
N ASN A 118 9.10 4.95 -13.62
CA ASN A 118 9.60 3.74 -14.28
C ASN A 118 8.50 2.94 -15.02
N GLY A 119 7.26 3.45 -15.05
CA GLY A 119 6.11 2.84 -15.72
C GLY A 119 5.34 1.83 -14.88
N VAL A 120 5.78 1.52 -13.67
CA VAL A 120 5.04 0.65 -12.74
C VAL A 120 3.72 1.31 -12.34
N ARG A 121 2.65 0.53 -12.29
CA ARG A 121 1.34 0.98 -11.80
C ARG A 121 1.02 0.28 -10.48
N ALA A 122 0.46 1.03 -9.54
CA ALA A 122 -0.10 0.44 -8.32
C ALA A 122 -1.61 0.74 -8.26
N HIS A 123 -2.39 -0.29 -7.94
CA HIS A 123 -3.83 -0.22 -7.79
C HIS A 123 -4.20 -0.60 -6.36
N MET A 124 -4.96 0.24 -5.70
CA MET A 124 -5.34 0.01 -4.31
C MET A 124 -6.85 0.15 -4.16
N HIS A 125 -7.47 -0.88 -3.58
CA HIS A 125 -8.87 -0.88 -3.19
C HIS A 125 -8.97 -0.91 -1.67
N VAL A 126 -9.65 0.07 -1.08
CA VAL A 126 -9.98 0.08 0.33
C VAL A 126 -11.49 0.21 0.51
N SER A 127 -12.06 -0.53 1.47
CA SER A 127 -13.51 -0.48 1.72
C SER A 127 -13.84 -0.90 3.14
N TRP A 128 -14.80 -0.19 3.74
CA TRP A 128 -15.43 -0.57 5.01
C TRP A 128 -16.62 -1.51 4.83
N LEU A 129 -17.12 -1.66 3.62
CA LEU A 129 -18.39 -2.34 3.33
C LEU A 129 -18.23 -3.83 3.00
N HIS A 130 -17.00 -4.34 3.06
CA HIS A 130 -16.69 -5.70 2.63
C HIS A 130 -16.85 -6.69 3.79
N PRO A 131 -17.88 -7.57 3.81
CA PRO A 131 -18.11 -8.50 4.91
C PRO A 131 -16.99 -9.53 5.10
N PHE A 132 -16.31 -9.87 4.02
CA PHE A 132 -15.15 -10.73 4.02
C PHE A 132 -13.88 -9.87 4.18
N LYS A 133 -13.08 -10.17 5.20
CA LYS A 133 -11.83 -9.45 5.43
C LYS A 133 -10.78 -9.87 4.41
N GLU A 134 -10.22 -8.90 3.69
CA GLU A 134 -9.09 -9.09 2.80
C GLU A 134 -8.00 -8.04 3.10
N GLN A 135 -6.77 -8.50 3.29
CA GLN A 135 -5.60 -7.63 3.47
C GLN A 135 -4.46 -8.23 2.65
N LYS A 136 -4.50 -7.96 1.36
CA LYS A 136 -3.64 -8.62 0.37
C LYS A 136 -2.89 -7.61 -0.48
N LEU A 137 -1.60 -7.81 -0.63
CA LEU A 137 -0.74 -7.09 -1.54
C LEU A 137 -0.09 -8.07 -2.51
N THR A 138 -0.18 -7.78 -3.80
CA THR A 138 0.38 -8.61 -4.87
C THR A 138 1.33 -7.77 -5.71
N VAL A 139 2.52 -8.27 -5.95
CA VAL A 139 3.52 -7.68 -6.84
C VAL A 139 3.73 -8.60 -8.02
N VAL A 140 3.53 -8.11 -9.23
CA VAL A 140 3.67 -8.87 -10.46
C VAL A 140 4.85 -8.36 -11.26
N GLY A 141 5.76 -9.27 -11.59
CA GLY A 141 6.93 -9.01 -12.43
C GLY A 141 7.02 -9.95 -13.63
N SER A 142 8.08 -9.79 -14.42
CA SER A 142 8.32 -10.62 -15.61
C SER A 142 8.57 -12.08 -15.28
N ASP A 143 9.20 -12.37 -14.15
CA ASP A 143 9.69 -13.73 -13.80
C ASP A 143 8.84 -14.39 -12.71
N GLY A 144 7.84 -13.66 -12.18
CA GLY A 144 6.97 -14.22 -11.16
C GLY A 144 6.05 -13.20 -10.51
N MET A 145 5.39 -13.67 -9.47
CA MET A 145 4.45 -12.89 -8.66
C MET A 145 4.69 -13.20 -7.18
N LEU A 146 4.71 -12.18 -6.34
CA LEU A 146 4.66 -12.29 -4.88
C LEU A 146 3.28 -11.90 -4.38
N VAL A 147 2.74 -12.69 -3.45
CA VAL A 147 1.48 -12.40 -2.77
C VAL A 147 1.75 -12.36 -1.27
N PHE A 148 1.48 -11.23 -0.65
CA PHE A 148 1.43 -11.07 0.80
C PHE A 148 -0.03 -10.99 1.23
N ASP A 149 -0.48 -11.92 2.06
CA ASP A 149 -1.83 -11.94 2.64
C ASP A 149 -1.75 -11.88 4.17
N ASP A 150 -2.07 -10.72 4.74
CA ASP A 150 -1.95 -10.49 6.18
C ASP A 150 -3.05 -11.18 6.99
N THR A 151 -4.03 -11.78 6.35
CA THR A 151 -5.09 -12.54 7.02
C THR A 151 -4.70 -13.99 7.34
N LEU A 152 -3.63 -14.49 6.73
CA LEU A 152 -3.17 -15.88 6.89
C LEU A 152 -2.21 -16.05 8.08
N PRO A 153 -1.99 -17.29 8.57
CA PRO A 153 -0.91 -17.60 9.50
C PRO A 153 0.46 -17.23 8.94
N LEU A 154 1.43 -16.97 9.80
CA LEU A 154 2.76 -16.48 9.41
C LEU A 154 3.44 -17.31 8.30
N PRO A 155 3.44 -18.66 8.31
CA PRO A 155 4.10 -19.45 7.25
C PRO A 155 3.49 -19.23 5.86
N ASP A 156 2.19 -18.90 5.80
CA ASP A 156 1.43 -18.83 4.56
C ASP A 156 1.22 -17.38 4.08
N LYS A 157 1.68 -16.38 4.86
CA LYS A 157 1.45 -14.97 4.55
C LYS A 157 2.13 -14.50 3.27
N LEU A 158 3.28 -15.07 2.92
CA LEU A 158 4.06 -14.67 1.76
C LEU A 158 4.30 -15.86 0.85
N VAL A 159 3.79 -15.76 -0.38
CA VAL A 159 3.93 -16.81 -1.40
C VAL A 159 4.55 -16.23 -2.66
N ILE A 160 5.53 -16.95 -3.23
CA ILE A 160 6.11 -16.64 -4.52
C ILE A 160 5.59 -17.61 -5.58
N TYR A 161 5.06 -17.08 -6.67
CA TYR A 161 4.65 -17.81 -7.85
C TYR A 161 5.65 -17.53 -8.97
N ARG A 162 6.47 -18.50 -9.30
CA ARG A 162 7.42 -18.38 -10.40
C ARG A 162 6.72 -18.69 -11.72
N ARG A 163 6.98 -17.89 -12.75
CA ARG A 163 6.44 -18.13 -14.08
C ARG A 163 7.38 -17.61 -15.14
N ASN A 164 7.38 -18.30 -16.30
CA ASN A 164 7.99 -17.80 -17.51
C ASN A 164 6.89 -17.37 -18.48
N ILE A 165 6.97 -16.15 -18.99
CA ILE A 165 6.10 -15.70 -20.07
C ILE A 165 6.71 -16.21 -21.37
N ALA A 166 6.04 -17.17 -22.02
CA ALA A 166 6.39 -17.63 -23.35
C ALA A 166 5.43 -16.99 -24.37
N TRP A 167 5.99 -16.48 -25.47
CA TRP A 167 5.18 -16.08 -26.63
C TRP A 167 4.68 -17.34 -27.32
N LEU A 168 3.35 -17.44 -27.50
CA LEU A 168 2.77 -18.46 -28.37
C LEU A 168 2.93 -17.94 -29.80
N ASN A 169 3.78 -18.64 -30.58
CA ASN A 169 3.93 -18.41 -32.02
C ASN A 169 2.74 -19.00 -32.77
#